data_706fd59f46db1428fa82e5d858adcf6e
#
_entry.id   706fd59f46db1428fa82e5d858adcf6e
#
_cell.length_a   1.000
_cell.length_b   1.000
_cell.length_c   1.000
_cell.angle_alpha   90.00
_cell.angle_beta   90.00
_cell.angle_gamma   90.00
#
_symmetry.space_group_name_H-M   'P 1'
#
loop_
_entity.id
_entity.type
_entity.pdbx_description
1 polymer ?
#
loop_
_entity_poly.entity_id
_entity_poly.type
_entity_poly.pdbx_seq_one_letter_code
_entity_poly.pdbx_strand_id
1 'polypeptide(L)'
;MTHYLSAEMFRTVRRRYLYWTLGVCALVLLGVVSLFAYANSTIDDPSQMAHTEFLFLFFIQFLPSIGLYFTLLIGDMTFSEEHKVQTMRNTIFCGTPRITVYLGKFINSLIFCCIMMVALLAVAFGLSAVMLGIGPEFQETMVSFGMMLAGCIPLWIAGAALSVALYSNIPSTNLAAFSFIGIFVVPTSLLRLTAFMTQKEIFGQIRSLLIT
;
A
#
# COMPACT_ATOMS: atom_id res chain seq x y z
N MET A 1 21.76 -16.95 -0.64
CA MET A 1 20.71 -15.93 -0.49
C MET A 1 19.89 -15.77 -1.77
N THR A 2 20.50 -15.63 -2.94
CA THR A 2 19.83 -15.46 -4.24
C THR A 2 18.86 -16.58 -4.59
N HIS A 3 19.24 -17.85 -4.42
CA HIS A 3 18.36 -19.01 -4.67
C HIS A 3 17.11 -19.02 -3.78
N TYR A 4 17.25 -18.65 -2.50
CA TYR A 4 16.11 -18.56 -1.58
C TYR A 4 15.15 -17.44 -2.00
N LEU A 5 15.68 -16.26 -2.32
CA LEU A 5 14.88 -15.13 -2.78
C LEU A 5 14.12 -15.45 -4.08
N SER A 6 14.79 -16.09 -5.04
CA SER A 6 14.15 -16.50 -6.30
C SER A 6 12.99 -17.48 -6.07
N ALA A 7 13.17 -18.45 -5.16
CA ALA A 7 12.12 -19.39 -4.79
C ALA A 7 10.92 -18.68 -4.12
N GLU A 8 11.18 -17.73 -3.21
CA GLU A 8 10.12 -16.92 -2.56
C GLU A 8 9.35 -16.06 -3.58
N MET A 9 10.07 -15.38 -4.49
CA MET A 9 9.44 -14.59 -5.55
C MET A 9 8.54 -15.45 -6.44
N PHE A 10 9.05 -16.60 -6.88
CA PHE A 10 8.27 -17.54 -7.70
C PHE A 10 7.00 -18.02 -6.99
N ARG A 11 7.10 -18.30 -5.68
CA ARG A 11 5.97 -18.71 -4.85
C ARG A 11 4.93 -17.59 -4.72
N THR A 12 5.38 -16.34 -4.51
CA THR A 12 4.49 -15.18 -4.35
C THR A 12 3.74 -14.86 -5.64
N VAL A 13 4.41 -14.91 -6.81
CA VAL A 13 3.77 -14.69 -8.11
C VAL A 13 2.66 -15.69 -8.40
N ARG A 14 2.82 -16.95 -8.01
CA ARG A 14 1.81 -18.00 -8.25
C ARG A 14 0.59 -17.93 -7.32
N ARG A 15 0.59 -17.06 -6.33
CA ARG A 15 -0.55 -16.93 -5.41
C ARG A 15 -1.73 -16.25 -6.08
N ARG A 16 -2.85 -16.94 -6.16
CA ARG A 16 -4.11 -16.41 -6.70
C ARG A 16 -4.59 -15.17 -5.95
N TYR A 17 -4.30 -15.08 -4.67
CA TYR A 17 -4.68 -13.96 -3.80
C TYR A 17 -4.11 -12.62 -4.28
N LEU A 18 -2.87 -12.59 -4.80
CA LEU A 18 -2.24 -11.38 -5.36
C LEU A 18 -3.06 -10.81 -6.53
N TYR A 19 -3.49 -11.69 -7.45
CA TYR A 19 -4.29 -11.29 -8.61
C TYR A 19 -5.71 -10.87 -8.22
N TRP A 20 -6.30 -11.56 -7.23
CA TRP A 20 -7.60 -11.17 -6.69
C TRP A 20 -7.55 -9.79 -6.04
N THR A 21 -6.53 -9.49 -5.24
CA THR A 21 -6.35 -8.18 -4.61
C THR A 21 -6.21 -7.08 -5.66
N LEU A 22 -5.38 -7.32 -6.70
CA LEU A 22 -5.20 -6.36 -7.78
C LEU A 22 -6.50 -6.17 -8.58
N GLY A 23 -7.23 -7.24 -8.84
CA GLY A 23 -8.53 -7.19 -9.53
C GLY A 23 -9.57 -6.40 -8.74
N VAL A 24 -9.68 -6.61 -7.42
CA VAL A 24 -10.59 -5.86 -6.56
C VAL A 24 -10.21 -4.38 -6.52
N CYS A 25 -8.91 -4.06 -6.37
CA CYS A 25 -8.45 -2.68 -6.42
C CYS A 25 -8.76 -2.01 -7.76
N ALA A 26 -8.55 -2.72 -8.88
CA ALA A 26 -8.88 -2.21 -10.21
C ALA A 26 -10.38 -1.95 -10.38
N LEU A 27 -11.25 -2.84 -9.85
CA LEU A 27 -12.71 -2.64 -9.86
C LEU A 27 -13.12 -1.43 -9.03
N VAL A 28 -12.53 -1.24 -7.85
CA VAL A 28 -12.80 -0.06 -7.01
C VAL A 28 -12.37 1.21 -7.74
N LEU A 29 -11.19 1.21 -8.36
CA LEU A 29 -10.71 2.33 -9.17
C LEU A 29 -11.65 2.64 -10.33
N LEU A 30 -12.09 1.62 -11.06
CA LEU A 30 -13.04 1.78 -12.14
C LEU A 30 -14.35 2.40 -11.63
N GLY A 31 -14.85 1.98 -10.47
CA GLY A 31 -16.02 2.59 -9.82
C GLY A 31 -15.81 4.06 -9.49
N VAL A 32 -14.67 4.43 -8.91
CA VAL A 32 -14.34 5.82 -8.57
C VAL A 32 -14.22 6.68 -9.84
N VAL A 33 -13.47 6.21 -10.83
CA VAL A 33 -13.31 6.96 -12.10
C VAL A 33 -14.63 7.12 -12.84
N SER A 34 -15.48 6.08 -12.84
CA SER A 34 -16.82 6.15 -13.48
C SER A 34 -17.75 7.13 -12.77
N LEU A 35 -17.66 7.26 -11.44
CA LEU A 35 -18.40 8.27 -10.70
C LEU A 35 -17.97 9.69 -11.07
N PHE A 36 -16.67 9.95 -11.21
CA PHE A 36 -16.18 11.25 -11.70
C PHE A 36 -16.60 11.53 -13.15
N ALA A 37 -16.53 10.52 -14.02
CA ALA A 37 -17.00 10.66 -15.40
C ALA A 37 -18.50 10.96 -15.48
N TYR A 38 -19.30 10.30 -14.64
CA TYR A 38 -20.73 10.60 -14.52
C TYR A 38 -20.97 12.01 -13.96
N ALA A 39 -20.24 12.44 -12.94
CA ALA A 39 -20.34 13.79 -12.42
C ALA A 39 -20.00 14.83 -13.50
N ASN A 40 -18.96 14.61 -14.30
CA ASN A 40 -18.61 15.47 -15.43
C ASN A 40 -19.73 15.58 -16.46
N SER A 41 -20.51 14.51 -16.70
CA SER A 41 -21.61 14.54 -17.65
C SER A 41 -22.81 15.42 -17.20
N THR A 42 -22.85 15.79 -15.93
CA THR A 42 -23.90 16.65 -15.33
C THR A 42 -23.44 18.11 -15.17
N ILE A 43 -22.18 18.41 -15.49
CA ILE A 43 -21.59 19.75 -15.38
C ILE A 43 -21.59 20.39 -16.75
N ASP A 44 -22.26 21.55 -16.88
CA ASP A 44 -22.32 22.32 -18.15
C ASP A 44 -21.06 23.19 -18.37
N ASP A 45 -20.32 23.50 -17.29
CA ASP A 45 -19.15 24.38 -17.36
C ASP A 45 -17.85 23.55 -17.48
N PRO A 46 -17.14 23.64 -18.63
CA PRO A 46 -15.89 22.88 -18.84
C PRO A 46 -14.79 23.17 -17.81
N SER A 47 -14.81 24.35 -17.17
CA SER A 47 -13.81 24.73 -16.17
C SER A 47 -13.93 23.96 -14.85
N GLN A 48 -15.08 23.35 -14.59
CA GLN A 48 -15.37 22.60 -13.37
C GLN A 48 -15.25 21.07 -13.57
N MET A 49 -14.94 20.61 -14.77
CA MET A 49 -14.80 19.18 -15.06
C MET A 49 -13.56 18.62 -14.36
N ALA A 50 -13.75 17.47 -13.75
CA ALA A 50 -12.64 16.72 -13.15
C ALA A 50 -11.83 16.02 -14.25
N HIS A 51 -10.57 16.42 -14.40
CA HIS A 51 -9.60 15.76 -15.27
C HIS A 51 -8.76 14.73 -14.50
N THR A 52 -7.90 13.99 -15.21
CA THR A 52 -6.98 13.01 -14.63
C THR A 52 -6.16 13.59 -13.47
N GLU A 53 -5.78 14.84 -13.52
CA GLU A 53 -5.02 15.57 -12.48
C GLU A 53 -5.76 15.58 -11.15
N PHE A 54 -7.04 15.87 -11.17
CA PHE A 54 -7.87 15.90 -9.96
C PHE A 54 -7.89 14.53 -9.26
N LEU A 55 -7.97 13.46 -10.02
CA LEU A 55 -7.94 12.11 -9.48
C LEU A 55 -6.58 11.79 -8.83
N PHE A 56 -5.47 12.22 -9.43
CA PHE A 56 -4.15 12.04 -8.83
C PHE A 56 -3.93 12.88 -7.59
N LEU A 57 -4.43 14.12 -7.54
CA LEU A 57 -4.44 14.95 -6.33
C LEU A 57 -5.25 14.30 -5.21
N PHE A 58 -6.38 13.69 -5.54
CA PHE A 58 -7.16 12.91 -4.58
C PHE A 58 -6.37 11.69 -4.07
N PHE A 59 -5.67 10.97 -4.94
CA PHE A 59 -4.85 9.82 -4.53
C PHE A 59 -3.67 10.18 -3.65
N ILE A 60 -3.09 11.38 -3.79
CA ILE A 60 -1.99 11.83 -2.94
C ILE A 60 -2.32 11.66 -1.46
N GLN A 61 -3.56 11.95 -1.05
CA GLN A 61 -3.97 11.84 0.35
C GLN A 61 -4.01 10.39 0.87
N PHE A 62 -4.26 9.42 0.01
CA PHE A 62 -4.39 8.02 0.38
C PHE A 62 -3.14 7.19 0.11
N LEU A 63 -2.19 7.75 -0.64
CA LEU A 63 -1.00 7.06 -1.10
C LEU A 63 -0.18 6.41 0.04
N PRO A 64 0.09 7.10 1.17
CA PRO A 64 0.80 6.51 2.29
C PRO A 64 0.09 5.28 2.85
N SER A 65 -1.22 5.38 3.05
CA SER A 65 -2.05 4.31 3.62
C SER A 65 -2.16 3.10 2.68
N ILE A 66 -2.34 3.34 1.38
CA ILE A 66 -2.45 2.26 0.37
C ILE A 66 -1.17 1.41 0.37
N GLY A 67 0.00 2.04 0.36
CA GLY A 67 1.26 1.31 0.40
C GLY A 67 1.45 0.51 1.69
N LEU A 68 1.02 1.04 2.84
CA LEU A 68 1.04 0.30 4.11
C LEU A 68 0.14 -0.93 4.08
N TYR A 69 -1.08 -0.81 3.56
CA TYR A 69 -1.95 -1.97 3.41
C TYR A 69 -1.37 -3.02 2.45
N PHE A 70 -0.66 -2.61 1.41
CA PHE A 70 0.04 -3.56 0.55
C PHE A 70 1.18 -4.27 1.28
N THR A 71 1.95 -3.58 2.13
CA THR A 71 2.98 -4.26 2.94
C THR A 71 2.38 -5.27 3.91
N LEU A 72 1.22 -4.95 4.51
CA LEU A 72 0.47 -5.87 5.36
C LEU A 72 0.00 -7.11 4.58
N LEU A 73 -0.66 -6.91 3.44
CA LEU A 73 -1.18 -8.00 2.60
C LEU A 73 -0.08 -8.94 2.12
N ILE A 74 1.05 -8.39 1.68
CA ILE A 74 2.17 -9.21 1.20
C ILE A 74 2.83 -9.95 2.36
N GLY A 75 2.91 -9.34 3.55
CA GLY A 75 3.35 -10.01 4.77
C GLY A 75 2.47 -11.21 5.12
N ASP A 76 1.15 -11.03 5.12
CA ASP A 76 0.19 -12.13 5.30
C ASP A 76 0.39 -13.22 4.25
N MET A 77 0.48 -12.86 2.98
CA MET A 77 0.73 -13.81 1.89
C MET A 77 2.01 -14.61 2.08
N THR A 78 3.07 -13.99 2.61
CA THR A 78 4.38 -14.62 2.75
C THR A 78 4.43 -15.59 3.93
N PHE A 79 3.72 -15.29 5.03
CA PHE A 79 3.81 -16.07 6.27
C PHE A 79 2.61 -17.00 6.53
N SER A 80 1.41 -16.66 6.05
CA SER A 80 0.15 -17.34 6.39
C SER A 80 0.19 -18.86 6.12
N GLU A 81 0.68 -19.29 4.97
CA GLU A 81 0.79 -20.73 4.66
C GLU A 81 1.90 -21.43 5.44
N GLU A 82 3.01 -20.74 5.70
CA GLU A 82 4.13 -21.32 6.43
C GLU A 82 3.78 -21.61 7.89
N HIS A 83 2.96 -20.76 8.51
CA HIS A 83 2.44 -21.02 9.84
C HIS A 83 1.49 -22.23 9.85
N LYS A 84 0.65 -22.39 8.82
CA LYS A 84 -0.27 -23.53 8.70
C LYS A 84 0.45 -24.87 8.51
N VAL A 85 1.50 -24.88 7.68
CA VAL A 85 2.20 -26.12 7.27
C VAL A 85 3.53 -26.31 8.02
N GLN A 86 3.90 -25.39 8.91
CA GLN A 86 5.15 -25.38 9.69
C GLN A 86 6.43 -25.53 8.85
N THR A 87 6.39 -25.11 7.58
CA THR A 87 7.50 -25.28 6.64
C THR A 87 8.72 -24.42 7.01
N MET A 88 8.54 -23.35 7.78
CA MET A 88 9.63 -22.51 8.24
C MET A 88 10.64 -23.28 9.10
N ARG A 89 10.19 -24.22 9.92
CA ARG A 89 11.08 -25.13 10.70
C ARG A 89 11.92 -25.98 9.75
N ASN A 90 11.32 -26.55 8.73
CA ASN A 90 12.02 -27.42 7.78
C ASN A 90 13.12 -26.66 7.02
N THR A 91 12.87 -25.41 6.62
CA THR A 91 13.86 -24.56 5.94
C THR A 91 15.09 -24.30 6.83
N ILE A 92 14.87 -24.09 8.14
CA ILE A 92 15.97 -23.87 9.09
C ILE A 92 16.71 -25.18 9.35
N PHE A 93 16.02 -26.32 9.47
CA PHE A 93 16.66 -27.64 9.64
C PHE A 93 17.50 -28.06 8.43
N CYS A 94 17.15 -27.60 7.21
CA CYS A 94 17.96 -27.79 6.00
C CYS A 94 19.23 -26.90 5.95
N GLY A 95 19.58 -26.20 7.05
CA GLY A 95 20.82 -25.45 7.18
C GLY A 95 20.74 -24.00 6.69
N THR A 96 19.55 -23.48 6.34
CA THR A 96 19.41 -22.07 5.95
C THR A 96 19.46 -21.18 7.20
N PRO A 97 20.39 -20.19 7.29
CA PRO A 97 20.47 -19.31 8.46
C PRO A 97 19.19 -18.47 8.58
N ARG A 98 18.73 -18.27 9.81
CA ARG A 98 17.49 -17.51 10.10
C ARG A 98 17.49 -16.12 9.50
N ILE A 99 18.62 -15.43 9.54
CA ILE A 99 18.79 -14.09 8.96
C ILE A 99 18.49 -14.10 7.45
N THR A 100 18.93 -15.12 6.72
CA THR A 100 18.67 -15.25 5.28
C THR A 100 17.18 -15.42 4.99
N VAL A 101 16.46 -16.16 5.85
CA VAL A 101 15.00 -16.34 5.71
C VAL A 101 14.27 -15.02 5.93
N TYR A 102 14.54 -14.31 7.02
CA TYR A 102 13.88 -13.04 7.33
C TYR A 102 14.20 -11.95 6.31
N LEU A 103 15.48 -11.82 5.95
CA LEU A 103 15.91 -10.82 4.97
C LEU A 103 15.35 -11.10 3.57
N GLY A 104 15.30 -12.39 3.18
CA GLY A 104 14.69 -12.80 1.92
C GLY A 104 13.20 -12.46 1.86
N LYS A 105 12.45 -12.68 2.94
CA LYS A 105 11.04 -12.33 3.04
C LYS A 105 10.80 -10.82 3.05
N PHE A 106 11.65 -10.07 3.74
CA PHE A 106 11.60 -8.62 3.75
C PHE A 106 11.83 -8.02 2.36
N ILE A 107 12.88 -8.46 1.66
CA ILE A 107 13.18 -8.01 0.30
C ILE A 107 12.04 -8.41 -0.66
N ASN A 108 11.54 -9.65 -0.55
CA ASN A 108 10.39 -10.10 -1.34
C ASN A 108 9.16 -9.21 -1.11
N SER A 109 8.86 -8.87 0.15
CA SER A 109 7.75 -7.98 0.50
C SER A 109 7.89 -6.59 -0.13
N LEU A 110 9.09 -6.00 -0.09
CA LEU A 110 9.36 -4.70 -0.72
C LEU A 110 9.17 -4.73 -2.24
N ILE A 111 9.73 -5.74 -2.90
CA ILE A 111 9.63 -5.89 -4.35
C ILE A 111 8.17 -6.00 -4.78
N PHE A 112 7.39 -6.85 -4.11
CA PHE A 112 5.97 -7.02 -4.46
C PHE A 112 5.13 -5.82 -4.08
N CYS A 113 5.44 -5.11 -3.01
CA CYS A 113 4.81 -3.83 -2.69
C CYS A 113 5.02 -2.82 -3.83
N CYS A 114 6.26 -2.66 -4.32
CA CYS A 114 6.56 -1.80 -5.45
C CYS A 114 5.81 -2.24 -6.73
N ILE A 115 5.81 -3.53 -7.04
CA ILE A 115 5.11 -4.07 -8.22
C ILE A 115 3.60 -3.78 -8.13
N MET A 116 2.98 -4.02 -6.99
CA MET A 116 1.55 -3.77 -6.77
C MET A 116 1.22 -2.29 -6.88
N MET A 117 2.06 -1.40 -6.32
CA MET A 117 1.88 0.04 -6.45
C MET A 117 1.99 0.51 -7.89
N VAL A 118 3.03 0.07 -8.62
CA VAL A 118 3.20 0.43 -10.04
C VAL A 118 2.02 -0.08 -10.87
N ALA A 119 1.57 -1.32 -10.64
CA ALA A 119 0.43 -1.87 -11.35
C ALA A 119 -0.87 -1.09 -11.05
N LEU A 120 -1.11 -0.73 -9.79
CA LEU A 120 -2.27 0.07 -9.39
C LEU A 120 -2.25 1.46 -10.03
N LEU A 121 -1.10 2.13 -10.01
CA LEU A 121 -0.93 3.46 -10.62
C LEU A 121 -1.08 3.41 -12.14
N ALA A 122 -0.56 2.37 -12.80
CA ALA A 122 -0.74 2.18 -14.23
C ALA A 122 -2.21 1.98 -14.62
N VAL A 123 -2.96 1.21 -13.83
CA VAL A 123 -4.41 1.02 -14.02
C VAL A 123 -5.16 2.33 -13.76
N ALA A 124 -4.83 3.05 -12.68
CA ALA A 124 -5.45 4.34 -12.35
C ALA A 124 -5.23 5.37 -13.47
N PHE A 125 -3.98 5.48 -13.95
CA PHE A 125 -3.64 6.37 -15.05
C PHE A 125 -4.37 5.99 -16.35
N GLY A 126 -4.32 4.70 -16.72
CA GLY A 126 -4.98 4.23 -17.94
C GLY A 126 -6.48 4.49 -17.94
N LEU A 127 -7.18 4.18 -16.85
CA LEU A 127 -8.62 4.40 -16.71
C LEU A 127 -8.96 5.89 -16.71
N SER A 128 -8.22 6.71 -15.95
CA SER A 128 -8.51 8.15 -15.86
C SER A 128 -8.22 8.87 -17.17
N ALA A 129 -7.12 8.56 -17.86
CA ALA A 129 -6.78 9.17 -19.14
C ALA A 129 -7.82 8.89 -20.22
N VAL A 130 -8.41 7.67 -20.20
CA VAL A 130 -9.46 7.29 -21.19
C VAL A 130 -10.81 7.92 -20.85
N MET A 131 -11.20 7.99 -19.57
CA MET A 131 -12.55 8.41 -19.16
C MET A 131 -12.67 9.90 -18.86
N LEU A 132 -11.62 10.51 -18.29
CA LEU A 132 -11.64 11.92 -17.85
C LEU A 132 -10.85 12.86 -18.76
N GLY A 133 -9.93 12.29 -19.57
CA GLY A 133 -9.00 13.06 -20.38
C GLY A 133 -7.85 13.67 -19.56
N ILE A 134 -6.87 14.21 -20.26
CA ILE A 134 -5.69 14.85 -19.68
C ILE A 134 -5.91 16.36 -19.70
N GLY A 135 -5.80 17.02 -18.56
CA GLY A 135 -5.96 18.46 -18.45
C GLY A 135 -4.63 19.22 -18.59
N PRO A 136 -4.67 20.56 -18.51
CA PRO A 136 -3.51 21.43 -18.78
C PRO A 136 -2.43 21.36 -17.68
N GLU A 137 -2.81 21.06 -16.43
CA GLU A 137 -1.89 21.05 -15.26
C GLU A 137 -1.28 19.68 -14.99
N PHE A 138 -1.44 18.73 -15.93
CA PHE A 138 -1.01 17.34 -15.77
C PHE A 138 0.47 17.21 -15.38
N GLN A 139 1.36 17.99 -16.01
CA GLN A 139 2.79 17.89 -15.76
C GLN A 139 3.17 18.31 -14.33
N GLU A 140 2.59 19.41 -13.83
CA GLU A 140 2.85 19.89 -12.46
C GLU A 140 2.31 18.91 -11.42
N THR A 141 1.11 18.39 -11.67
CA THR A 141 0.50 17.37 -10.79
C THR A 141 1.32 16.08 -10.75
N MET A 142 1.86 15.63 -11.89
CA MET A 142 2.71 14.43 -11.93
C MET A 142 4.03 14.62 -11.20
N VAL A 143 4.64 15.80 -11.26
CA VAL A 143 5.86 16.11 -10.49
C VAL A 143 5.55 16.09 -8.99
N SER A 144 4.48 16.73 -8.57
CA SER A 144 4.04 16.76 -7.16
C SER A 144 3.71 15.36 -6.65
N PHE A 145 3.01 14.57 -7.46
CA PHE A 145 2.70 13.17 -7.17
C PHE A 145 3.97 12.32 -7.03
N GLY A 146 4.94 12.48 -7.93
CA GLY A 146 6.23 11.79 -7.87
C GLY A 146 7.05 12.12 -6.64
N MET A 147 7.08 13.41 -6.23
CA MET A 147 7.74 13.82 -4.99
C MET A 147 7.08 13.20 -3.76
N MET A 148 5.75 13.19 -3.70
CA MET A 148 5.01 12.56 -2.60
C MET A 148 5.23 11.05 -2.55
N LEU A 149 5.22 10.39 -3.70
CA LEU A 149 5.51 8.96 -3.82
C LEU A 149 6.91 8.63 -3.30
N ALA A 150 7.92 9.43 -3.66
CA ALA A 150 9.26 9.27 -3.13
C ALA A 150 9.31 9.47 -1.60
N GLY A 151 8.55 10.41 -1.06
CA GLY A 151 8.40 10.64 0.38
C GLY A 151 7.74 9.47 1.13
N CYS A 152 6.90 8.68 0.45
CA CYS A 152 6.25 7.50 1.05
C CYS A 152 7.17 6.25 1.12
N ILE A 153 8.26 6.21 0.36
CA ILE A 153 9.14 5.04 0.30
C ILE A 153 9.69 4.64 1.69
N PRO A 154 10.27 5.55 2.50
CA PRO A 154 10.77 5.19 3.82
C PRO A 154 9.70 4.59 4.72
N LEU A 155 8.49 5.10 4.60
CA LEU A 155 7.33 4.62 5.33
C LEU A 155 6.96 3.18 4.96
N TRP A 156 6.92 2.88 3.68
CA TRP A 156 6.61 1.53 3.19
C TRP A 156 7.71 0.53 3.56
N ILE A 157 8.98 0.98 3.58
CA ILE A 157 10.10 0.17 4.07
C ILE A 157 9.89 -0.18 5.55
N ALA A 158 9.53 0.82 6.38
CA ALA A 158 9.22 0.60 7.79
C ALA A 158 7.99 -0.30 7.98
N GLY A 159 6.94 -0.10 7.18
CA GLY A 159 5.76 -0.95 7.16
C GLY A 159 6.07 -2.40 6.81
N ALA A 160 6.90 -2.64 5.79
CA ALA A 160 7.34 -3.98 5.42
C ALA A 160 8.17 -4.65 6.52
N ALA A 161 9.09 -3.90 7.16
CA ALA A 161 9.88 -4.41 8.28
C ALA A 161 8.99 -4.80 9.47
N LEU A 162 8.03 -3.94 9.82
CA LEU A 162 7.07 -4.21 10.89
C LEU A 162 6.16 -5.40 10.55
N SER A 163 5.67 -5.48 9.32
CA SER A 163 4.87 -6.61 8.84
C SER A 163 5.62 -7.93 9.00
N VAL A 164 6.85 -8.02 8.50
CA VAL A 164 7.69 -9.22 8.66
C VAL A 164 7.93 -9.54 10.13
N ALA A 165 8.20 -8.55 10.97
CA ALA A 165 8.43 -8.75 12.42
C ALA A 165 7.18 -9.29 13.12
N LEU A 166 6.00 -8.75 12.85
CA LEU A 166 4.75 -9.18 13.46
C LEU A 166 4.37 -10.60 13.01
N TYR A 167 4.35 -10.84 11.70
CA TYR A 167 3.98 -12.15 11.17
C TYR A 167 4.99 -13.26 11.49
N SER A 168 6.25 -12.92 11.78
CA SER A 168 7.24 -13.92 12.22
C SER A 168 7.09 -14.32 13.68
N ASN A 169 6.63 -13.40 14.54
CA ASN A 169 6.52 -13.63 15.99
C ASN A 169 5.12 -14.07 16.43
N ILE A 170 4.07 -13.68 15.70
CA ILE A 170 2.69 -13.98 16.07
C ILE A 170 2.18 -15.15 15.22
N PRO A 171 1.85 -16.32 15.84
CA PRO A 171 1.39 -17.50 15.08
C PRO A 171 0.04 -17.30 14.39
N SER A 172 -0.82 -16.44 14.95
CA SER A 172 -2.13 -16.13 14.39
C SER A 172 -2.01 -14.98 13.38
N THR A 173 -2.25 -15.27 12.11
CA THR A 173 -2.20 -14.27 11.02
C THR A 173 -3.19 -13.12 11.24
N ASN A 174 -4.38 -13.42 11.77
CA ASN A 174 -5.37 -12.40 12.08
C ASN A 174 -4.90 -11.46 13.19
N LEU A 175 -4.30 -12.01 14.26
CA LEU A 175 -3.78 -11.20 15.36
C LEU A 175 -2.61 -10.32 14.89
N ALA A 176 -1.74 -10.83 14.03
CA ALA A 176 -0.64 -10.06 13.43
C ALA A 176 -1.19 -8.89 12.58
N ALA A 177 -2.22 -9.14 11.77
CA ALA A 177 -2.88 -8.11 10.97
C ALA A 177 -3.54 -7.03 11.84
N PHE A 178 -4.29 -7.43 12.87
CA PHE A 178 -4.89 -6.47 13.82
C PHE A 178 -3.84 -5.67 14.58
N SER A 179 -2.73 -6.30 14.99
CA SER A 179 -1.63 -5.60 15.65
C SER A 179 -0.99 -4.57 14.73
N PHE A 180 -0.78 -4.90 13.46
CA PHE A 180 -0.25 -3.98 12.46
C PHE A 180 -1.17 -2.76 12.27
N ILE A 181 -2.45 -3.01 12.03
CA ILE A 181 -3.46 -1.94 11.88
C ILE A 181 -3.53 -1.11 13.16
N GLY A 182 -3.52 -1.74 14.34
CA GLY A 182 -3.55 -1.07 15.62
C GLY A 182 -2.37 -0.11 15.82
N ILE A 183 -1.16 -0.49 15.43
CA ILE A 183 0.04 0.35 15.56
C ILE A 183 -0.06 1.63 14.71
N PHE A 184 -0.71 1.59 13.55
CA PHE A 184 -0.85 2.76 12.69
C PHE A 184 -2.13 3.55 12.96
N VAL A 185 -3.27 2.89 13.17
CA VAL A 185 -4.57 3.54 13.32
C VAL A 185 -4.77 4.13 14.72
N VAL A 186 -4.34 3.42 15.78
CA VAL A 186 -4.56 3.88 17.15
C VAL A 186 -3.83 5.18 17.46
N PRO A 187 -2.51 5.34 17.18
CA PRO A 187 -1.82 6.60 17.45
C PRO A 187 -2.39 7.78 16.65
N THR A 188 -2.71 7.57 15.37
CA THR A 188 -3.30 8.64 14.54
C THR A 188 -4.67 9.06 15.04
N SER A 189 -5.49 8.11 15.48
CA SER A 189 -6.82 8.40 16.06
C SER A 189 -6.73 9.12 17.39
N LEU A 190 -5.80 8.71 18.26
CA LEU A 190 -5.54 9.37 19.55
C LEU A 190 -5.04 10.80 19.33
N LEU A 191 -4.13 11.04 18.37
CA LEU A 191 -3.67 12.37 18.04
C LEU A 191 -4.77 13.26 17.47
N ARG A 192 -5.71 12.70 16.70
CA ARG A 192 -6.91 13.43 16.28
C ARG A 192 -7.75 13.86 17.46
N LEU A 193 -7.99 12.94 18.38
CA LEU A 193 -8.80 13.22 19.58
C LEU A 193 -8.15 14.29 20.46
N THR A 194 -6.83 14.18 20.70
CA THR A 194 -6.10 15.16 21.48
C THR A 194 -5.99 16.51 20.80
N ALA A 195 -5.82 16.57 19.48
CA ALA A 195 -5.87 17.80 18.70
C ALA A 195 -7.23 18.49 18.80
N PHE A 196 -8.32 17.71 18.69
CA PHE A 196 -9.68 18.20 18.83
C PHE A 196 -9.95 18.74 20.25
N MET A 197 -9.52 18.01 21.29
CA MET A 197 -9.73 18.42 22.70
C MET A 197 -8.91 19.64 23.10
N THR A 198 -7.70 19.81 22.54
CA THR A 198 -6.76 20.82 23.02
C THR A 198 -6.74 22.07 22.14
N GLN A 199 -7.35 22.05 20.95
CA GLN A 199 -7.35 23.12 19.94
C GLN A 199 -5.94 23.69 19.63
N LYS A 200 -4.89 22.92 19.90
CA LYS A 200 -3.51 23.30 19.63
C LYS A 200 -3.06 22.76 18.28
N GLU A 201 -2.62 23.64 17.39
CA GLU A 201 -2.10 23.32 16.04
C GLU A 201 -0.91 22.36 16.05
N ILE A 202 -0.14 22.31 17.16
CA ILE A 202 1.03 21.42 17.32
C ILE A 202 0.65 19.94 17.10
N PHE A 203 -0.51 19.50 17.58
CA PHE A 203 -0.96 18.13 17.38
C PHE A 203 -1.39 17.84 15.94
N GLY A 204 -1.82 18.85 15.20
CA GLY A 204 -2.06 18.77 13.76
C GLY A 204 -0.78 18.54 12.96
N GLN A 205 0.31 19.21 13.33
CA GLN A 205 1.61 19.05 12.69
C GLN A 205 2.23 17.67 12.99
N ILE A 206 2.13 17.19 14.23
CA ILE A 206 2.58 15.83 14.59
C ILE A 206 1.77 14.76 13.82
N ARG A 207 0.48 14.99 13.62
CA ARG A 207 -0.36 14.12 12.82
C ARG A 207 0.08 14.03 11.34
N SER A 208 0.52 15.14 10.75
CA SER A 208 1.01 15.15 9.37
C SER A 208 2.33 14.39 9.18
N LEU A 209 3.08 14.19 10.28
CA LEU A 209 4.28 13.35 10.32
C LEU A 209 3.96 11.86 10.53
N LEU A 210 2.81 11.53 11.11
CA LEU A 210 2.31 10.19 11.32
C LEU A 210 1.21 9.92 10.30
N ILE A 211 1.58 9.47 9.14
CA ILE A 211 0.78 8.84 8.08
C ILE A 211 -0.73 9.03 8.19
N THR A 212 -1.26 9.92 7.50
CA THR A 212 -2.70 9.95 7.20
C THR A 212 -2.90 10.13 5.74
#